data_286afc30ff3da3c02df1dd0980545d3d
#
_entry.id   286afc30ff3da3c02df1dd0980545d3d
#
_cell.length_a   1.000
_cell.length_b   1.000
_cell.length_c   1.000
_cell.angle_alpha   90.00
_cell.angle_beta   90.00
_cell.angle_gamma   90.00
#
_symmetry.space_group_name_H-M   'P 1'
#
loop_
_entity.id
_entity.type
_entity.pdbx_description
1 polymer ?
#
loop_
_entity_poly.entity_id
_entity_poly.type
_entity_poly.pdbx_seq_one_letter_code
_entity_poly.pdbx_strand_id
1 'polypeptide(L)'
;MKSAILLDLAFALAAALLPALAHAQASDTPPQRLTLDDAVRRGLDTSHRILEAVARGEAADAVVGERHAAALPQIAGQAGYTRTNHVDTFGILLPNNQLRVIYPDVPDNYRTRLDLQWPIYTGGRLDALERAARIDATASADEIATARADLTLEITRAFWSLVTSTESLRVVQEAVTRIAAHLKDVRNQLAVGLVPPSDVFTVEAQESRQRMLAVQARVARASAEAELARLIGAAPGTALEAFGTAEAVPYEDASASVWRGLIGRLSVGRGFSRAWRRSGRARL
;
A
#
# COMPACT_ATOMS: atom_id res chain seq x y z
N MET A 1 36.02 -46.21 -11.82
CA MET A 1 34.59 -45.82 -11.76
C MET A 1 34.29 -44.65 -10.88
N LYS A 2 35.04 -44.31 -9.83
CA LYS A 2 34.77 -43.14 -8.95
C LYS A 2 35.13 -41.76 -9.57
N SER A 3 36.09 -41.71 -10.50
CA SER A 3 36.54 -40.46 -11.12
C SER A 3 35.59 -39.92 -12.22
N ALA A 4 34.86 -40.82 -12.89
CA ALA A 4 33.88 -40.41 -13.93
C ALA A 4 32.62 -39.75 -13.33
N ILE A 5 32.17 -40.22 -12.19
CA ILE A 5 30.97 -39.68 -11.48
C ILE A 5 31.23 -38.28 -10.95
N LEU A 6 32.46 -37.96 -10.51
CA LEU A 6 32.83 -36.62 -10.04
C LEU A 6 32.92 -35.60 -11.17
N LEU A 7 33.31 -36.03 -12.37
CA LEU A 7 33.38 -35.15 -13.57
C LEU A 7 31.99 -34.82 -14.10
N ASP A 8 31.06 -35.79 -14.10
CA ASP A 8 29.66 -35.57 -14.50
C ASP A 8 28.90 -34.68 -13.51
N LEU A 9 29.18 -34.81 -12.21
CA LEU A 9 28.56 -33.94 -11.18
C LEU A 9 29.04 -32.48 -11.28
N ALA A 10 30.35 -32.30 -11.60
CA ALA A 10 30.91 -30.94 -11.81
C ALA A 10 30.34 -30.25 -13.06
N PHE A 11 30.12 -31.03 -14.14
CA PHE A 11 29.54 -30.50 -15.38
C PHE A 11 28.06 -30.18 -15.23
N ALA A 12 27.31 -30.98 -14.48
CA ALA A 12 25.90 -30.70 -14.14
C ALA A 12 25.74 -29.44 -13.26
N LEU A 13 26.66 -29.22 -12.32
CA LEU A 13 26.65 -28.03 -11.46
C LEU A 13 27.04 -26.77 -12.22
N ALA A 14 27.96 -26.85 -13.18
CA ALA A 14 28.33 -25.71 -14.05
C ALA A 14 27.21 -25.35 -15.02
N ALA A 15 26.46 -26.31 -15.55
CA ALA A 15 25.30 -26.05 -16.41
C ALA A 15 24.10 -25.42 -15.70
N ALA A 16 23.95 -25.65 -14.39
CA ALA A 16 22.89 -25.05 -13.59
C ALA A 16 23.14 -23.57 -13.20
N LEU A 17 24.40 -23.10 -13.28
CA LEU A 17 24.78 -21.71 -12.97
C LEU A 17 24.70 -20.75 -14.17
N LEU A 18 24.60 -21.27 -15.40
CA LEU A 18 24.55 -20.44 -16.62
C LEU A 18 23.25 -19.61 -16.83
N PRO A 19 22.05 -20.00 -16.36
CA PRO A 19 20.86 -19.16 -16.56
C PRO A 19 20.81 -17.91 -15.67
N ALA A 20 21.61 -17.84 -14.59
CA ALA A 20 21.59 -16.69 -13.68
C ALA A 20 22.28 -15.42 -14.23
N LEU A 21 23.12 -15.54 -15.25
CA LEU A 21 23.83 -14.42 -15.86
C LEU A 21 23.11 -13.78 -17.07
N ALA A 22 22.04 -14.40 -17.55
CA ALA A 22 21.33 -13.94 -18.74
C ALA A 22 20.29 -12.82 -18.49
N HIS A 23 20.07 -12.41 -17.23
CA HIS A 23 19.03 -11.42 -16.88
C HIS A 23 19.55 -9.98 -16.69
N ALA A 24 20.80 -9.70 -17.02
CA ALA A 24 21.38 -8.36 -16.96
C ALA A 24 21.41 -7.63 -18.33
N GLN A 25 20.65 -8.08 -19.32
CA GLN A 25 20.44 -7.30 -20.53
C GLN A 25 19.47 -6.18 -20.20
N ALA A 26 19.99 -4.94 -20.14
CA ALA A 26 19.17 -3.74 -20.18
C ALA A 26 18.23 -3.88 -21.39
N SER A 27 16.94 -4.07 -21.13
CA SER A 27 15.95 -4.14 -22.19
C SER A 27 15.92 -2.78 -22.87
N ASP A 28 16.37 -2.69 -24.12
CA ASP A 28 16.18 -1.55 -25.02
C ASP A 28 14.68 -1.43 -25.38
N THR A 29 13.84 -1.43 -24.34
CA THR A 29 12.41 -1.21 -24.52
C THR A 29 12.22 0.29 -24.72
N PRO A 30 11.57 0.73 -25.81
CA PRO A 30 11.33 2.14 -26.02
C PRO A 30 10.63 2.75 -24.80
N PRO A 31 10.94 4.01 -24.44
CA PRO A 31 10.36 4.64 -23.27
C PRO A 31 8.84 4.63 -23.37
N GLN A 32 8.19 4.16 -22.31
CA GLN A 32 6.75 4.08 -22.26
C GLN A 32 6.20 5.48 -22.02
N ARG A 33 5.52 6.04 -23.04
CA ARG A 33 4.82 7.32 -22.90
C ARG A 33 3.61 7.16 -22.00
N LEU A 34 3.51 8.00 -21.01
CA LEU A 34 2.50 7.93 -19.99
C LEU A 34 1.81 9.29 -19.83
N THR A 35 0.48 9.31 -19.91
CA THR A 35 -0.32 10.46 -19.52
C THR A 35 -0.63 10.42 -18.02
N LEU A 36 -1.02 11.55 -17.44
CA LEU A 36 -1.41 11.60 -16.02
C LEU A 36 -2.56 10.63 -15.71
N ASP A 37 -3.60 10.63 -16.56
CA ASP A 37 -4.77 9.76 -16.38
C ASP A 37 -4.41 8.27 -16.47
N ASP A 38 -3.49 7.90 -17.39
CA ASP A 38 -3.00 6.53 -17.49
C ASP A 38 -2.19 6.13 -16.27
N ALA A 39 -1.37 7.05 -15.72
CA ALA A 39 -0.60 6.81 -14.51
C ALA A 39 -1.54 6.58 -13.31
N VAL A 40 -2.55 7.43 -13.12
CA VAL A 40 -3.53 7.31 -12.04
C VAL A 40 -4.31 6.00 -12.16
N ARG A 41 -4.83 5.69 -13.35
CA ARG A 41 -5.58 4.45 -13.58
C ARG A 41 -4.75 3.22 -13.24
N ARG A 42 -3.52 3.10 -13.80
CA ARG A 42 -2.62 1.97 -13.53
C ARG A 42 -2.27 1.85 -12.05
N GLY A 43 -1.95 2.96 -11.39
CA GLY A 43 -1.61 2.93 -9.99
C GLY A 43 -2.79 2.50 -9.10
N LEU A 44 -4.01 2.92 -9.40
CA LEU A 44 -5.20 2.47 -8.68
C LEU A 44 -5.48 0.98 -8.89
N ASP A 45 -5.25 0.47 -10.12
CA ASP A 45 -5.51 -0.94 -10.47
C ASP A 45 -4.46 -1.90 -9.88
N THR A 46 -3.21 -1.45 -9.76
CA THR A 46 -2.09 -2.31 -9.32
C THR A 46 -1.73 -2.15 -7.84
N SER A 47 -2.35 -1.21 -7.14
CA SER A 47 -1.97 -0.85 -5.77
C SER A 47 -2.35 -1.90 -4.74
N HIS A 48 -1.35 -2.52 -4.12
CA HIS A 48 -1.54 -3.39 -2.95
C HIS A 48 -2.16 -2.65 -1.76
N ARG A 49 -1.92 -1.34 -1.62
CA ARG A 49 -2.51 -0.51 -0.55
C ARG A 49 -4.04 -0.40 -0.68
N ILE A 50 -4.56 -0.33 -1.92
CA ILE A 50 -6.01 -0.35 -2.15
C ILE A 50 -6.58 -1.75 -1.87
N LEU A 51 -5.91 -2.81 -2.33
CA LEU A 51 -6.32 -4.19 -2.03
C LEU A 51 -6.36 -4.46 -0.52
N GLU A 52 -5.36 -3.96 0.22
CA GLU A 52 -5.33 -4.06 1.68
C GLU A 52 -6.50 -3.31 2.34
N ALA A 53 -6.81 -2.09 1.88
CA ALA A 53 -7.95 -1.33 2.40
C ALA A 53 -9.28 -2.03 2.12
N VAL A 54 -9.46 -2.61 0.93
CA VAL A 54 -10.63 -3.42 0.58
C VAL A 54 -10.75 -4.65 1.49
N ALA A 55 -9.66 -5.39 1.68
CA ALA A 55 -9.66 -6.57 2.57
C ALA A 55 -10.00 -6.21 4.02
N ARG A 56 -9.57 -5.05 4.53
CA ARG A 56 -9.98 -4.54 5.86
C ARG A 56 -11.48 -4.22 5.90
N GLY A 57 -12.02 -3.63 4.83
CA GLY A 57 -13.46 -3.39 4.71
C GLY A 57 -14.26 -4.70 4.77
N GLU A 58 -13.86 -5.72 3.99
CA GLU A 58 -14.48 -7.04 4.01
C GLU A 58 -14.38 -7.71 5.39
N ALA A 59 -13.25 -7.55 6.10
CA ALA A 59 -13.10 -8.03 7.46
C ALA A 59 -14.05 -7.31 8.44
N ALA A 60 -14.24 -5.99 8.29
CA ALA A 60 -15.19 -5.23 9.11
C ALA A 60 -16.64 -5.67 8.86
N ASP A 61 -17.02 -5.93 7.60
CA ASP A 61 -18.33 -6.48 7.25
C ASP A 61 -18.54 -7.89 7.84
N ALA A 62 -17.50 -8.72 7.84
CA ALA A 62 -17.56 -10.05 8.46
C ALA A 62 -17.80 -9.97 9.99
N VAL A 63 -17.23 -8.95 10.66
CA VAL A 63 -17.48 -8.68 12.10
C VAL A 63 -18.95 -8.32 12.33
N VAL A 64 -19.61 -7.58 11.44
CA VAL A 64 -21.06 -7.33 11.53
C VAL A 64 -21.83 -8.65 11.54
N GLY A 65 -21.49 -9.57 10.62
CA GLY A 65 -22.07 -10.91 10.56
C GLY A 65 -21.83 -11.72 11.86
N GLU A 66 -20.63 -11.65 12.43
CA GLU A 66 -20.28 -12.28 13.71
C GLU A 66 -21.15 -11.74 14.86
N ARG A 67 -21.30 -10.40 14.95
CA ARG A 67 -22.13 -9.77 15.99
C ARG A 67 -23.61 -10.10 15.84
N HIS A 68 -24.10 -10.17 14.62
CA HIS A 68 -25.45 -10.62 14.33
C HIS A 68 -25.65 -12.10 14.74
N ALA A 69 -24.71 -12.98 14.36
CA ALA A 69 -24.76 -14.40 14.71
C ALA A 69 -24.74 -14.65 16.23
N ALA A 70 -24.11 -13.78 17.00
CA ALA A 70 -24.08 -13.88 18.48
C ALA A 70 -25.48 -13.74 19.14
N ALA A 71 -26.46 -13.18 18.44
CA ALA A 71 -27.86 -13.11 18.89
C ALA A 71 -28.67 -14.36 18.54
N LEU A 72 -28.16 -15.24 17.68
CA LEU A 72 -28.83 -16.46 17.23
C LEU A 72 -28.54 -17.65 18.15
N PRO A 73 -29.39 -18.69 18.15
CA PRO A 73 -29.11 -19.95 18.85
C PRO A 73 -27.82 -20.59 18.28
N GLN A 74 -26.89 -20.93 19.17
CA GLN A 74 -25.64 -21.60 18.83
C GLN A 74 -25.69 -23.05 19.31
N ILE A 75 -25.33 -23.97 18.44
CA ILE A 75 -25.23 -25.40 18.73
C ILE A 75 -23.77 -25.83 18.58
N ALA A 76 -23.20 -26.36 19.65
CA ALA A 76 -21.84 -26.89 19.66
C ALA A 76 -21.86 -28.38 20.01
N GLY A 77 -21.27 -29.21 19.13
CA GLY A 77 -21.03 -30.63 19.38
C GLY A 77 -19.57 -30.88 19.70
N GLN A 78 -19.31 -31.61 20.77
CA GLN A 78 -17.97 -32.04 21.15
C GLN A 78 -17.93 -33.56 21.26
N ALA A 79 -16.94 -34.21 20.68
CA ALA A 79 -16.66 -35.62 20.84
C ALA A 79 -15.17 -35.79 21.19
N GLY A 80 -14.90 -36.56 22.22
CA GLY A 80 -13.52 -36.80 22.64
C GLY A 80 -13.35 -38.25 23.06
N TYR A 81 -12.20 -38.80 22.73
CA TYR A 81 -11.71 -40.09 23.20
C TYR A 81 -10.44 -39.86 23.96
N THR A 82 -10.38 -40.42 25.20
CA THR A 82 -9.19 -40.35 26.02
C THR A 82 -8.89 -41.76 26.51
N ARG A 83 -7.68 -42.26 26.19
CA ARG A 83 -7.18 -43.50 26.78
C ARG A 83 -6.28 -43.19 27.95
N THR A 84 -6.62 -43.78 29.10
CA THR A 84 -5.83 -43.69 30.33
C THR A 84 -5.08 -45.02 30.56
N ASN A 85 -4.11 -45.00 31.45
CA ASN A 85 -3.43 -46.25 31.90
C ASN A 85 -4.43 -47.08 32.73
N HIS A 86 -4.22 -48.40 32.73
CA HIS A 86 -4.93 -49.27 33.61
C HIS A 86 -4.62 -48.93 35.07
N VAL A 87 -5.65 -48.90 35.89
CA VAL A 87 -5.58 -48.62 37.33
C VAL A 87 -6.21 -49.83 38.07
N ASP A 88 -5.57 -50.30 39.15
CA ASP A 88 -6.16 -51.37 39.97
C ASP A 88 -7.52 -50.94 40.48
N THR A 89 -8.51 -51.81 40.31
CA THR A 89 -9.85 -51.56 40.79
C THR A 89 -9.86 -51.49 42.32
N PHE A 90 -10.35 -50.35 42.84
CA PHE A 90 -10.50 -50.14 44.26
C PHE A 90 -11.97 -50.28 44.67
N GLY A 91 -12.22 -51.14 45.66
CA GLY A 91 -13.56 -51.37 46.18
C GLY A 91 -13.56 -51.64 47.70
N ILE A 92 -14.72 -51.48 48.29
CA ILE A 92 -14.96 -51.72 49.74
C ILE A 92 -15.80 -52.98 49.87
N LEU A 93 -15.36 -53.90 50.75
CA LEU A 93 -16.14 -55.09 51.10
C LEU A 93 -17.30 -54.68 52.02
N LEU A 94 -18.53 -54.91 51.57
CA LEU A 94 -19.72 -54.68 52.40
C LEU A 94 -19.89 -55.84 53.40
N PRO A 95 -20.70 -55.64 54.54
CA PRO A 95 -20.96 -56.67 55.53
C PRO A 95 -21.64 -57.96 54.98
N ASN A 96 -22.22 -57.90 53.81
CA ASN A 96 -22.79 -59.03 53.07
C ASN A 96 -21.78 -59.75 52.12
N ASN A 97 -20.51 -59.51 52.34
CA ASN A 97 -19.39 -60.08 51.54
C ASN A 97 -19.40 -59.73 50.03
N GLN A 98 -20.13 -58.63 49.65
CA GLN A 98 -20.14 -58.09 48.29
C GLN A 98 -19.09 -56.99 48.15
N LEU A 99 -18.24 -57.08 47.13
CA LEU A 99 -17.29 -56.00 46.79
C LEU A 99 -18.00 -54.89 46.04
N ARG A 100 -18.10 -53.71 46.68
CA ARG A 100 -18.58 -52.50 46.00
C ARG A 100 -17.37 -51.77 45.39
N VAL A 101 -17.21 -51.85 44.07
CA VAL A 101 -16.19 -51.12 43.34
C VAL A 101 -16.47 -49.64 43.37
N ILE A 102 -15.54 -48.87 43.90
CA ILE A 102 -15.62 -47.39 43.96
C ILE A 102 -14.93 -46.75 42.77
N TYR A 103 -13.77 -47.29 42.39
CA TYR A 103 -13.01 -46.85 41.22
C TYR A 103 -12.84 -48.04 40.25
N PRO A 104 -13.66 -48.11 39.19
CA PRO A 104 -13.51 -49.12 38.18
C PRO A 104 -12.31 -48.79 37.27
N ASP A 105 -11.67 -49.80 36.74
CA ASP A 105 -10.68 -49.65 35.69
C ASP A 105 -11.39 -49.40 34.36
N VAL A 106 -11.35 -48.13 33.89
CA VAL A 106 -11.96 -47.69 32.60
C VAL A 106 -10.89 -47.03 31.78
N PRO A 107 -10.06 -47.78 31.05
CA PRO A 107 -8.97 -47.21 30.24
C PRO A 107 -9.46 -46.42 29.02
N ASP A 108 -10.57 -46.82 28.44
CA ASP A 108 -11.16 -46.16 27.27
C ASP A 108 -12.34 -45.27 27.65
N ASN A 109 -12.14 -43.96 27.55
CA ASN A 109 -13.11 -42.96 27.92
C ASN A 109 -13.63 -42.23 26.68
N TYR A 110 -14.93 -42.42 26.41
CA TYR A 110 -15.63 -41.73 25.33
C TYR A 110 -16.52 -40.65 25.96
N ARG A 111 -16.37 -39.40 25.43
CA ARG A 111 -17.21 -38.30 25.89
C ARG A 111 -17.85 -37.64 24.68
N THR A 112 -19.17 -37.55 24.67
CA THR A 112 -19.93 -36.81 23.67
C THR A 112 -20.79 -35.81 24.41
N ARG A 113 -20.79 -34.54 23.93
CA ARG A 113 -21.54 -33.46 24.49
C ARG A 113 -22.15 -32.63 23.36
N LEU A 114 -23.41 -32.26 23.53
CA LEU A 114 -24.13 -31.33 22.66
C LEU A 114 -24.62 -30.18 23.53
N ASP A 115 -24.19 -28.96 23.20
CA ASP A 115 -24.55 -27.74 23.87
C ASP A 115 -25.41 -26.87 22.96
N LEU A 116 -26.52 -26.36 23.51
CA LEU A 116 -27.33 -25.32 22.86
C LEU A 116 -27.27 -24.07 23.74
N GLN A 117 -26.79 -22.98 23.17
CA GLN A 117 -26.72 -21.67 23.84
C GLN A 117 -27.52 -20.64 23.03
N TRP A 118 -28.52 -20.03 23.69
CA TRP A 118 -29.33 -19.00 23.08
C TRP A 118 -29.52 -17.83 24.03
N PRO A 119 -29.00 -16.63 23.73
CA PRO A 119 -29.18 -15.45 24.55
C PRO A 119 -30.59 -14.87 24.35
N ILE A 120 -31.56 -15.19 25.23
CA ILE A 120 -32.96 -14.74 25.09
C ILE A 120 -33.10 -13.26 25.46
N TYR A 121 -32.32 -12.78 26.43
CA TYR A 121 -32.36 -11.38 26.88
C TYR A 121 -30.99 -10.91 27.31
N THR A 122 -30.53 -9.79 26.69
CA THR A 122 -29.19 -9.22 26.95
C THR A 122 -29.23 -7.74 27.31
N GLY A 123 -30.41 -7.18 27.62
CA GLY A 123 -30.57 -5.74 27.94
C GLY A 123 -30.15 -4.80 26.80
N GLY A 124 -30.27 -5.22 25.52
CA GLY A 124 -29.88 -4.42 24.37
C GLY A 124 -28.37 -4.40 24.06
N ARG A 125 -27.55 -5.19 24.83
CA ARG A 125 -26.09 -5.22 24.63
C ARG A 125 -25.71 -5.75 23.26
N LEU A 126 -26.31 -6.84 22.78
CA LEU A 126 -25.99 -7.43 21.48
C LEU A 126 -26.37 -6.49 20.34
N ASP A 127 -27.55 -5.86 20.40
CA ASP A 127 -27.98 -4.87 19.42
C ASP A 127 -27.05 -3.65 19.38
N ALA A 128 -26.53 -3.22 20.52
CA ALA A 128 -25.58 -2.12 20.58
C ALA A 128 -24.23 -2.50 19.97
N LEU A 129 -23.76 -3.73 20.20
CA LEU A 129 -22.52 -4.24 19.59
C LEU A 129 -22.65 -4.42 18.08
N GLU A 130 -23.79 -4.89 17.59
CA GLU A 130 -24.05 -4.99 16.14
C GLU A 130 -24.10 -3.60 15.49
N ARG A 131 -24.78 -2.61 16.12
CA ARG A 131 -24.79 -1.23 15.63
C ARG A 131 -23.39 -0.61 15.58
N ALA A 132 -22.57 -0.85 16.61
CA ALA A 132 -21.18 -0.40 16.62
C ALA A 132 -20.39 -1.01 15.47
N ALA A 133 -20.48 -2.33 15.25
CA ALA A 133 -19.80 -3.00 14.15
C ALA A 133 -20.25 -2.46 12.77
N ARG A 134 -21.52 -2.14 12.58
CA ARG A 134 -22.02 -1.51 11.34
C ARG A 134 -21.44 -0.13 11.11
N ILE A 135 -21.26 0.68 12.16
CA ILE A 135 -20.59 1.98 12.07
C ILE A 135 -19.13 1.80 11.69
N ASP A 136 -18.43 0.84 12.30
CA ASP A 136 -17.03 0.52 11.98
C ASP A 136 -16.88 0.06 10.53
N ALA A 137 -17.79 -0.76 10.01
CA ALA A 137 -17.82 -1.17 8.61
C ALA A 137 -18.02 0.04 7.66
N THR A 138 -18.89 0.98 8.03
CA THR A 138 -19.06 2.23 7.26
C THR A 138 -17.80 3.08 7.28
N ALA A 139 -17.14 3.21 8.43
CA ALA A 139 -15.86 3.93 8.55
C ALA A 139 -14.76 3.28 7.68
N SER A 140 -14.70 1.95 7.64
CA SER A 140 -13.75 1.22 6.76
C SER A 140 -14.02 1.48 5.27
N ALA A 141 -15.29 1.62 4.87
CA ALA A 141 -15.64 2.00 3.49
C ALA A 141 -15.14 3.43 3.14
N ASP A 142 -15.26 4.37 4.09
CA ASP A 142 -14.72 5.74 3.92
C ASP A 142 -13.17 5.74 3.88
N GLU A 143 -12.50 4.83 4.62
CA GLU A 143 -11.05 4.65 4.55
C GLU A 143 -10.58 4.18 3.17
N ILE A 144 -11.35 3.32 2.49
CA ILE A 144 -11.06 2.91 1.10
C ILE A 144 -11.10 4.12 0.16
N ALA A 145 -12.11 4.98 0.30
CA ALA A 145 -12.23 6.20 -0.50
C ALA A 145 -11.06 7.16 -0.25
N THR A 146 -10.66 7.31 1.02
CA THR A 146 -9.49 8.11 1.42
C THR A 146 -8.20 7.55 0.83
N ALA A 147 -7.97 6.24 0.93
CA ALA A 147 -6.79 5.59 0.37
C ALA A 147 -6.67 5.78 -1.15
N ARG A 148 -7.78 5.77 -1.88
CA ARG A 148 -7.81 6.06 -3.32
C ARG A 148 -7.46 7.53 -3.61
N ALA A 149 -8.00 8.46 -2.85
CA ALA A 149 -7.72 9.89 -3.01
C ALA A 149 -6.24 10.20 -2.72
N ASP A 150 -5.69 9.64 -1.64
CA ASP A 150 -4.29 9.79 -1.26
C ASP A 150 -3.35 9.24 -2.35
N LEU A 151 -3.63 8.03 -2.84
CA LEU A 151 -2.83 7.41 -3.89
C LEU A 151 -2.89 8.24 -5.19
N THR A 152 -4.06 8.75 -5.57
CA THR A 152 -4.22 9.64 -6.73
C THR A 152 -3.35 10.89 -6.59
N LEU A 153 -3.32 11.49 -5.40
CA LEU A 153 -2.50 12.65 -5.11
C LEU A 153 -0.99 12.32 -5.16
N GLU A 154 -0.58 11.18 -4.60
CA GLU A 154 0.82 10.72 -4.64
C GLU A 154 1.29 10.49 -6.08
N ILE A 155 0.48 9.82 -6.91
CA ILE A 155 0.79 9.58 -8.33
C ILE A 155 0.87 10.90 -9.10
N THR A 156 -0.07 11.81 -8.86
CA THR A 156 -0.08 13.13 -9.50
C THR A 156 1.20 13.91 -9.16
N ARG A 157 1.62 13.91 -7.91
CA ARG A 157 2.87 14.56 -7.46
C ARG A 157 4.11 13.91 -8.09
N ALA A 158 4.18 12.58 -8.11
CA ALA A 158 5.29 11.85 -8.71
C ALA A 158 5.37 12.10 -10.22
N PHE A 159 4.24 12.12 -10.91
CA PHE A 159 4.17 12.45 -12.35
C PHE A 159 4.75 13.83 -12.64
N TRP A 160 4.29 14.87 -11.94
CA TRP A 160 4.79 16.23 -12.14
C TRP A 160 6.23 16.41 -11.67
N SER A 161 6.68 15.64 -10.67
CA SER A 161 8.08 15.59 -10.27
C SER A 161 8.96 15.05 -11.41
N LEU A 162 8.52 14.00 -12.12
CA LEU A 162 9.23 13.47 -13.28
C LEU A 162 9.27 14.47 -14.45
N VAL A 163 8.16 15.13 -14.76
CA VAL A 163 8.10 16.17 -15.80
C VAL A 163 9.07 17.31 -15.46
N THR A 164 9.01 17.85 -14.26
CA THR A 164 9.85 18.97 -13.82
C THR A 164 11.33 18.60 -13.79
N SER A 165 11.69 17.42 -13.30
CA SER A 165 13.08 16.97 -13.25
C SER A 165 13.64 16.68 -14.64
N THR A 166 12.83 16.21 -15.58
CA THR A 166 13.20 16.02 -16.98
C THR A 166 13.51 17.35 -17.66
N GLU A 167 12.66 18.37 -17.48
CA GLU A 167 12.89 19.70 -18.01
C GLU A 167 14.08 20.40 -17.35
N SER A 168 14.25 20.24 -16.03
CA SER A 168 15.44 20.71 -15.33
C SER A 168 16.72 20.13 -15.89
N LEU A 169 16.76 18.82 -16.14
CA LEU A 169 17.92 18.16 -16.75
C LEU A 169 18.23 18.72 -18.13
N ARG A 170 17.19 18.93 -18.98
CA ARG A 170 17.34 19.52 -20.31
C ARG A 170 17.97 20.91 -20.24
N VAL A 171 17.45 21.80 -19.37
CA VAL A 171 17.97 23.16 -19.20
C VAL A 171 19.42 23.16 -18.73
N VAL A 172 19.76 22.31 -17.76
CA VAL A 172 21.15 22.22 -17.23
C VAL A 172 22.10 21.64 -18.29
N GLN A 173 21.68 20.67 -19.10
CA GLN A 173 22.48 20.14 -20.20
C GLN A 173 22.76 21.20 -21.27
N GLU A 174 21.78 22.03 -21.61
CA GLU A 174 21.98 23.17 -22.50
C GLU A 174 22.95 24.19 -21.91
N ALA A 175 22.90 24.42 -20.57
CA ALA A 175 23.86 25.29 -19.89
C ALA A 175 25.28 24.73 -19.95
N VAL A 176 25.46 23.41 -19.81
CA VAL A 176 26.78 22.75 -19.99
C VAL A 176 27.29 22.95 -21.43
N THR A 177 26.44 22.80 -22.42
CA THR A 177 26.81 23.00 -23.82
C THR A 177 27.26 24.45 -24.09
N ARG A 178 26.51 25.43 -23.56
CA ARG A 178 26.87 26.86 -23.69
C ARG A 178 28.18 27.21 -23.03
N ILE A 179 28.41 26.74 -21.80
CA ILE A 179 29.68 27.05 -21.10
C ILE A 179 30.88 26.37 -21.75
N ALA A 180 30.70 25.15 -22.28
CA ALA A 180 31.75 24.46 -23.03
C ALA A 180 32.14 25.22 -24.34
N ALA A 181 31.16 25.78 -25.05
CA ALA A 181 31.40 26.64 -26.19
C ALA A 181 32.15 27.91 -25.77
N HIS A 182 31.70 28.58 -24.70
CA HIS A 182 32.37 29.76 -24.15
C HIS A 182 33.83 29.47 -23.74
N LEU A 183 34.09 28.34 -23.10
CA LEU A 183 35.43 27.91 -22.74
C LEU A 183 36.34 27.78 -23.97
N LYS A 184 35.80 27.21 -25.05
CA LYS A 184 36.52 27.10 -26.33
C LYS A 184 36.89 28.48 -26.86
N ASP A 185 35.96 29.44 -26.83
CA ASP A 185 36.21 30.82 -27.33
C ASP A 185 37.26 31.53 -26.49
N VAL A 186 37.21 31.44 -25.16
CA VAL A 186 38.20 32.06 -24.23
C VAL A 186 39.58 31.42 -24.44
N ARG A 187 39.68 30.11 -24.66
CA ARG A 187 40.96 29.44 -25.01
C ARG A 187 41.54 29.93 -26.35
N ASN A 188 40.71 30.14 -27.37
CA ASN A 188 41.14 30.71 -28.62
C ASN A 188 41.66 32.16 -28.44
N GLN A 189 40.97 32.96 -27.62
CA GLN A 189 41.43 34.33 -27.27
C GLN A 189 42.75 34.34 -26.52
N LEU A 190 42.96 33.39 -25.60
CA LEU A 190 44.23 33.21 -24.90
C LEU A 190 45.35 32.88 -25.91
N ALA A 191 45.08 31.98 -26.87
CA ALA A 191 46.07 31.57 -27.87
C ALA A 191 46.61 32.74 -28.73
N VAL A 192 45.79 33.79 -28.91
CA VAL A 192 46.20 35.02 -29.63
C VAL A 192 46.55 36.18 -28.68
N GLY A 193 46.63 35.92 -27.36
CA GLY A 193 47.08 36.90 -26.36
C GLY A 193 46.05 37.96 -25.97
N LEU A 194 44.76 37.75 -26.27
CA LEU A 194 43.70 38.73 -25.99
C LEU A 194 43.18 38.67 -24.55
N VAL A 195 43.35 37.54 -23.85
CA VAL A 195 42.91 37.36 -22.47
C VAL A 195 44.01 36.72 -21.60
N PRO A 196 44.04 36.97 -20.30
CA PRO A 196 45.01 36.35 -19.39
C PRO A 196 44.61 34.87 -19.10
N PRO A 197 45.58 34.02 -18.69
CA PRO A 197 45.29 32.61 -18.30
C PRO A 197 44.28 32.45 -17.20
N SER A 198 44.18 33.43 -16.28
CA SER A 198 43.20 33.45 -15.14
C SER A 198 41.75 33.33 -15.65
N ASP A 199 41.47 33.93 -16.81
CA ASP A 199 40.10 33.93 -17.34
C ASP A 199 39.71 32.51 -17.81
N VAL A 200 40.65 31.76 -18.42
CA VAL A 200 40.45 30.36 -18.80
C VAL A 200 40.17 29.52 -17.58
N PHE A 201 40.95 29.64 -16.50
CA PHE A 201 40.72 28.89 -15.24
C PHE A 201 39.37 29.21 -14.60
N THR A 202 38.94 30.47 -14.69
CA THR A 202 37.62 30.89 -14.20
C THR A 202 36.48 30.17 -14.93
N VAL A 203 36.58 30.14 -16.27
CA VAL A 203 35.54 29.47 -17.08
C VAL A 203 35.60 27.95 -16.94
N GLU A 204 36.79 27.35 -16.80
CA GLU A 204 36.94 25.92 -16.49
C GLU A 204 36.30 25.56 -15.14
N ALA A 205 36.45 26.39 -14.11
CA ALA A 205 35.80 26.18 -12.84
C ALA A 205 34.26 26.32 -12.95
N GLN A 206 33.76 27.23 -13.81
CA GLN A 206 32.33 27.36 -14.11
C GLN A 206 31.78 26.13 -14.85
N GLU A 207 32.51 25.64 -15.89
CA GLU A 207 32.14 24.43 -16.62
C GLU A 207 32.05 23.21 -15.67
N SER A 208 33.05 23.05 -14.82
CA SER A 208 33.05 21.94 -13.83
C SER A 208 31.83 21.99 -12.90
N ARG A 209 31.44 23.21 -12.43
CA ARG A 209 30.22 23.40 -11.64
C ARG A 209 28.95 23.02 -12.40
N GLN A 210 28.85 23.43 -13.69
CA GLN A 210 27.68 23.08 -14.51
C GLN A 210 27.59 21.57 -14.77
N ARG A 211 28.72 20.90 -14.99
CA ARG A 211 28.75 19.43 -15.10
C ARG A 211 28.28 18.73 -13.82
N MET A 212 28.70 19.24 -12.66
CA MET A 212 28.22 18.72 -11.37
C MET A 212 26.69 18.88 -11.24
N LEU A 213 26.13 20.06 -11.58
CA LEU A 213 24.67 20.27 -11.59
C LEU A 213 23.95 19.34 -12.57
N ALA A 214 24.55 19.04 -13.73
CA ALA A 214 23.97 18.08 -14.67
C ALA A 214 23.92 16.65 -14.11
N VAL A 215 24.93 16.24 -13.34
CA VAL A 215 24.91 14.95 -12.64
C VAL A 215 23.81 14.92 -11.59
N GLN A 216 23.67 15.99 -10.78
CA GLN A 216 22.61 16.10 -9.77
C GLN A 216 21.21 16.06 -10.41
N ALA A 217 20.99 16.80 -11.53
CA ALA A 217 19.73 16.80 -12.24
C ALA A 217 19.39 15.41 -12.83
N ARG A 218 20.40 14.68 -13.33
CA ARG A 218 20.23 13.31 -13.82
C ARG A 218 19.79 12.36 -12.69
N VAL A 219 20.41 12.46 -11.53
CA VAL A 219 20.03 11.67 -10.36
C VAL A 219 18.60 12.00 -9.89
N ALA A 220 18.26 13.29 -9.85
CA ALA A 220 16.92 13.73 -9.48
C ALA A 220 15.84 13.18 -10.43
N ARG A 221 16.11 13.21 -11.76
CA ARG A 221 15.21 12.59 -12.74
C ARG A 221 15.08 11.08 -12.54
N ALA A 222 16.19 10.37 -12.34
CA ALA A 222 16.16 8.92 -12.12
C ALA A 222 15.40 8.55 -10.86
N SER A 223 15.52 9.33 -9.78
CA SER A 223 14.76 9.13 -8.54
C SER A 223 13.26 9.37 -8.75
N ALA A 224 12.87 10.43 -9.47
CA ALA A 224 11.48 10.72 -9.78
C ALA A 224 10.86 9.63 -10.69
N GLU A 225 11.62 9.13 -11.66
CA GLU A 225 11.22 8.03 -12.54
C GLU A 225 10.98 6.73 -11.75
N ALA A 226 11.90 6.37 -10.85
CA ALA A 226 11.79 5.19 -10.00
C ALA A 226 10.59 5.29 -9.04
N GLU A 227 10.32 6.48 -8.49
CA GLU A 227 9.16 6.69 -7.60
C GLU A 227 7.84 6.56 -8.35
N LEU A 228 7.72 7.14 -9.55
CA LEU A 228 6.53 6.96 -10.37
C LEU A 228 6.35 5.50 -10.78
N ALA A 229 7.43 4.82 -11.22
CA ALA A 229 7.41 3.40 -11.57
C ALA A 229 6.89 2.53 -10.40
N ARG A 230 7.36 2.81 -9.19
CA ARG A 230 6.91 2.14 -7.97
C ARG A 230 5.40 2.33 -7.72
N LEU A 231 4.89 3.55 -7.88
CA LEU A 231 3.48 3.86 -7.63
C LEU A 231 2.53 3.24 -8.66
N ILE A 232 2.97 3.12 -9.93
CA ILE A 232 2.16 2.53 -11.00
C ILE A 232 2.40 1.02 -11.20
N GLY A 233 3.23 0.40 -10.35
CA GLY A 233 3.55 -1.03 -10.44
C GLY A 233 4.33 -1.42 -11.70
N ALA A 234 5.10 -0.49 -12.29
CA ALA A 234 5.96 -0.80 -13.43
C ALA A 234 7.19 -1.62 -13.00
N ALA A 235 7.69 -2.46 -13.91
CA ALA A 235 8.88 -3.25 -13.63
C ALA A 235 10.11 -2.34 -13.39
N PRO A 236 11.02 -2.71 -12.47
CA PRO A 236 12.24 -1.96 -12.23
C PRO A 236 13.05 -1.79 -13.54
N GLY A 237 13.51 -0.57 -13.82
CA GLY A 237 14.28 -0.26 -15.02
C GLY A 237 13.44 0.03 -16.27
N THR A 238 12.10 0.05 -16.17
CA THR A 238 11.26 0.53 -17.27
C THR A 238 11.47 2.04 -17.45
N ALA A 239 11.94 2.46 -18.63
CA ALA A 239 12.06 3.87 -18.96
C ALA A 239 10.67 4.49 -19.13
N LEU A 240 10.37 5.53 -18.34
CA LEU A 240 9.10 6.25 -18.37
C LEU A 240 9.29 7.64 -18.96
N GLU A 241 8.48 7.98 -19.94
CA GLU A 241 8.39 9.32 -20.49
C GLU A 241 7.03 9.92 -20.11
N ALA A 242 7.02 10.81 -19.12
CA ALA A 242 5.82 11.53 -18.74
C ALA A 242 5.49 12.58 -19.81
N PHE A 243 4.34 12.42 -20.46
CA PHE A 243 3.86 13.33 -21.48
C PHE A 243 2.66 14.11 -20.96
N GLY A 244 2.82 15.40 -20.76
CA GLY A 244 1.75 16.31 -20.36
C GLY A 244 2.22 17.74 -20.41
N THR A 245 1.44 18.59 -21.08
CA THR A 245 1.49 20.03 -20.86
C THR A 245 0.67 20.33 -19.61
N ALA A 246 1.25 21.05 -18.67
CA ALA A 246 0.48 21.64 -17.58
C ALA A 246 -0.41 22.74 -18.18
N GLU A 247 -1.50 22.35 -18.79
CA GLU A 247 -2.58 23.26 -19.03
C GLU A 247 -3.17 23.55 -17.65
N ALA A 248 -2.88 24.75 -17.13
CA ALA A 248 -3.42 25.17 -15.85
C ALA A 248 -4.95 25.16 -15.98
N VAL A 249 -5.58 24.12 -15.42
CA VAL A 249 -7.02 24.13 -15.22
C VAL A 249 -7.31 25.34 -14.35
N PRO A 250 -8.09 26.34 -14.82
CA PRO A 250 -8.39 27.51 -14.02
C PRO A 250 -8.97 27.04 -12.69
N TYR A 251 -8.43 27.56 -11.59
CA TYR A 251 -8.81 27.19 -10.21
C TYR A 251 -10.31 27.41 -9.90
N GLU A 252 -11.02 28.12 -10.76
CA GLU A 252 -12.44 28.46 -10.59
C GLU A 252 -13.39 27.25 -10.63
N ASP A 253 -13.07 26.18 -11.39
CA ASP A 253 -14.02 25.07 -11.55
C ASP A 253 -13.94 24.00 -10.45
N ALA A 254 -12.78 23.81 -9.83
CA ALA A 254 -12.62 22.81 -8.77
C ALA A 254 -13.28 23.27 -7.44
N SER A 255 -13.20 24.56 -7.11
CA SER A 255 -13.81 25.10 -5.89
C SER A 255 -15.33 25.17 -5.98
N ALA A 256 -15.88 25.56 -7.13
CA ALA A 256 -17.31 25.68 -7.34
C ALA A 256 -18.08 24.35 -7.31
N SER A 257 -17.44 23.25 -7.70
CA SER A 257 -18.04 21.91 -7.65
C SER A 257 -18.05 21.34 -6.22
N VAL A 258 -16.97 21.55 -5.46
CA VAL A 258 -16.86 21.12 -4.05
C VAL A 258 -17.82 21.90 -3.17
N TRP A 259 -17.91 23.23 -3.34
CA TRP A 259 -18.84 24.07 -2.57
C TRP A 259 -20.31 23.82 -2.95
N ARG A 260 -20.65 23.54 -4.20
CA ARG A 260 -22.00 23.13 -4.61
C ARG A 260 -22.40 21.80 -3.97
N GLY A 261 -21.51 20.82 -3.88
CA GLY A 261 -21.73 19.55 -3.19
C GLY A 261 -21.95 19.71 -1.67
N LEU A 262 -21.20 20.61 -1.02
CA LEU A 262 -21.30 20.88 0.41
C LEU A 262 -22.59 21.67 0.75
N ILE A 263 -22.93 22.69 -0.03
CA ILE A 263 -24.14 23.48 0.14
C ILE A 263 -25.40 22.65 -0.14
N GLY A 264 -25.33 21.72 -1.11
CA GLY A 264 -26.43 20.79 -1.39
C GLY A 264 -26.72 19.86 -0.21
N ARG A 265 -25.71 19.39 0.53
CA ARG A 265 -25.88 18.58 1.74
C ARG A 265 -26.37 19.37 2.95
N LEU A 266 -26.01 20.64 3.08
CA LEU A 266 -26.46 21.52 4.16
C LEU A 266 -27.90 22.00 3.96
N SER A 267 -28.43 22.00 2.74
CA SER A 267 -29.82 22.43 2.45
C SER A 267 -30.85 21.34 2.76
N VAL A 268 -30.49 20.10 2.96
CA VAL A 268 -31.41 19.01 3.36
C VAL A 268 -31.75 19.06 4.87
N GLY A 269 -30.99 19.82 5.65
CA GLY A 269 -31.23 20.04 7.09
C GLY A 269 -32.23 21.17 7.43
N ARG A 270 -33.24 21.43 6.60
CA ARG A 270 -34.27 22.47 6.88
C ARG A 270 -35.18 22.20 8.08
N GLY A 271 -34.77 21.34 9.01
CA GLY A 271 -35.50 21.11 10.28
C GLY A 271 -35.05 21.98 11.47
N PHE A 272 -33.89 22.65 11.39
CA PHE A 272 -33.29 23.30 12.56
C PHE A 272 -33.61 24.83 12.73
N SER A 273 -34.18 25.47 11.73
CA SER A 273 -34.41 26.92 11.79
C SER A 273 -35.74 27.34 12.42
N ARG A 274 -36.65 26.41 12.79
CA ARG A 274 -37.93 26.76 13.46
C ARG A 274 -37.85 26.70 15.01
N ALA A 275 -36.86 26.08 15.58
CA ALA A 275 -36.70 26.00 17.03
C ALA A 275 -36.07 27.26 17.65
N TRP A 276 -35.28 28.01 16.88
CA TRP A 276 -34.57 29.19 17.40
C TRP A 276 -35.37 30.49 17.36
N ARG A 277 -36.52 30.56 16.68
CA ARG A 277 -37.40 31.74 16.65
C ARG A 277 -38.47 31.77 17.75
N ARG A 278 -38.63 30.71 18.53
CA ARG A 278 -39.59 30.67 19.64
C ARG A 278 -39.02 31.03 21.01
N SER A 279 -37.69 31.04 21.18
CA SER A 279 -37.05 31.36 22.47
C SER A 279 -36.62 32.84 22.62
N GLY A 280 -36.81 33.69 21.60
CA GLY A 280 -36.37 35.08 21.59
C GLY A 280 -37.45 36.12 21.95
N ARG A 281 -38.67 35.71 22.40
CA ARG A 281 -39.74 36.66 22.79
C ARG A 281 -40.30 36.36 24.17
N ALA A 282 -39.45 36.24 25.15
CA ALA A 282 -39.87 36.27 26.56
C ALA A 282 -38.72 36.84 27.38
N ARG A 283 -38.65 38.19 27.41
CA ARG A 283 -38.18 39.10 28.48
C ARG A 283 -37.78 40.46 27.86
N LEU A 284 -38.73 41.34 27.84
CA LEU A 284 -38.65 42.72 28.28
C LEU A 284 -40.03 43.07 28.86
#